data_b251ab0fa7eb096e6729cebec59d7d43
#
_entry.id   b251ab0fa7eb096e6729cebec59d7d43
#
_cell.length_a   1.000
_cell.length_b   1.000
_cell.length_c   1.000
_cell.angle_alpha   90.00
_cell.angle_beta   90.00
_cell.angle_gamma   90.00
#
_symmetry.space_group_name_H-M   'P 1'
#
loop_
_entity.id
_entity.type
_entity.pdbx_description
1 polymer ?
#
loop_
_entity_poly.entity_id
_entity_poly.type
_entity_poly.pdbx_seq_one_letter_code
_entity_poly.pdbx_strand_id
1 'polypeptide(L)'
;TIAVLVLLIGLGRRPMKLLLDTIAHRRSEELFVLTALWVVLALGYATHAAGLSLALGAFIGGMLISETMYRHQVESDIRPFRDIFLGLFFVTVGMMLDVVYVFTHIPALLLAVLLLVVGKGLVVFLVARIAKSPPDVCLKTSTQLAQAGEFGLVLIQLAYTLKLVEQDVFQLTLSSMLISMFVAPFLIDWAAKKSGEMARGDWAHKAKTIHDIAVGSFSKENHVILCGYGRTGAQI
;
A
#
# COMPACT_ATOMS: atom_id res chain seq x y z
N THR A 1 2.44 26.21 -7.37
CA THR A 1 2.50 24.80 -6.88
C THR A 1 1.30 23.99 -7.40
N ILE A 2 0.04 24.36 -7.08
CA ILE A 2 -1.17 23.63 -7.52
C ILE A 2 -1.31 23.66 -9.04
N ALA A 3 -1.04 24.80 -9.69
CA ALA A 3 -1.10 24.94 -11.15
C ALA A 3 -0.13 23.98 -11.86
N VAL A 4 1.08 23.77 -11.33
CA VAL A 4 2.06 22.81 -11.88
C VAL A 4 1.55 21.39 -11.78
N LEU A 5 0.93 21.00 -10.65
CA LEU A 5 0.34 19.67 -10.47
C LEU A 5 -0.81 19.42 -11.46
N VAL A 6 -1.73 20.36 -11.56
CA VAL A 6 -2.86 20.28 -12.52
C VAL A 6 -2.36 20.18 -13.96
N LEU A 7 -1.33 20.93 -14.30
CA LEU A 7 -0.72 20.93 -15.63
C LEU A 7 0.00 19.60 -15.92
N LEU A 8 0.77 19.08 -14.97
CA LEU A 8 1.46 17.78 -15.12
C LEU A 8 0.46 16.64 -15.27
N ILE A 9 -0.61 16.61 -14.49
CA ILE A 9 -1.64 15.58 -14.55
C ILE A 9 -2.48 15.72 -15.82
N GLY A 10 -2.92 16.94 -16.12
CA GLY A 10 -3.80 17.20 -17.26
C GLY A 10 -3.11 16.99 -18.62
N LEU A 11 -1.90 17.51 -18.77
CA LEU A 11 -1.12 17.38 -20.01
C LEU A 11 -0.32 16.07 -20.08
N GLY A 12 -0.02 15.43 -18.95
CA GLY A 12 0.79 14.22 -18.87
C GLY A 12 0.12 12.95 -19.42
N ARG A 13 -1.21 12.87 -19.38
CA ARG A 13 -1.97 11.67 -19.78
C ARG A 13 -1.75 11.25 -21.23
N ARG A 14 -1.86 12.19 -22.17
CA ARG A 14 -1.72 11.89 -23.59
C ARG A 14 -0.31 11.50 -23.99
N PRO A 15 0.75 12.28 -23.66
CA PRO A 15 2.12 11.91 -23.98
C PRO A 15 2.55 10.62 -23.28
N MET A 16 2.09 10.36 -22.05
CA MET A 16 2.36 9.12 -21.35
C MET A 16 1.85 7.90 -22.13
N LYS A 17 0.58 7.94 -22.54
CA LYS A 17 -0.01 6.87 -23.36
C LYS A 17 0.74 6.67 -24.66
N LEU A 18 1.01 7.75 -25.41
CA LEU A 18 1.72 7.69 -26.69
C LEU A 18 3.15 7.14 -26.53
N LEU A 19 3.85 7.54 -25.46
CA LEU A 19 5.20 7.05 -25.17
C LEU A 19 5.19 5.54 -24.93
N LEU A 20 4.35 5.08 -24.00
CA LEU A 20 4.27 3.66 -23.67
C LEU A 20 3.77 2.82 -24.85
N ASP A 21 2.78 3.29 -25.61
CA ASP A 21 2.29 2.61 -26.82
C ASP A 21 3.43 2.48 -27.87
N THR A 22 4.20 3.54 -28.09
CA THR A 22 5.31 3.52 -29.05
C THR A 22 6.40 2.54 -28.66
N ILE A 23 6.75 2.49 -27.38
CA ILE A 23 7.79 1.59 -26.87
C ILE A 23 7.31 0.14 -26.82
N ALA A 24 6.07 -0.10 -26.41
CA ALA A 24 5.49 -1.45 -26.39
C ALA A 24 5.48 -2.11 -27.78
N HIS A 25 5.27 -1.32 -28.85
CA HIS A 25 5.37 -1.82 -30.23
C HIS A 25 6.78 -2.28 -30.63
N ARG A 26 7.84 -1.83 -29.94
CA ARG A 26 9.23 -2.26 -30.18
C ARG A 26 9.53 -3.66 -29.65
N ARG A 27 8.64 -4.26 -28.83
CA ARG A 27 8.75 -5.62 -28.29
C ARG A 27 10.06 -5.91 -27.53
N SER A 28 10.69 -4.88 -26.93
CA SER A 28 11.87 -5.01 -26.07
C SER A 28 11.44 -4.75 -24.64
N GLU A 29 11.60 -5.75 -23.78
CA GLU A 29 11.29 -5.66 -22.34
C GLU A 29 12.23 -4.68 -21.65
N GLU A 30 13.52 -4.70 -22.00
CA GLU A 30 14.53 -3.81 -21.42
C GLU A 30 14.23 -2.34 -21.73
N LEU A 31 13.85 -2.06 -22.97
CA LEU A 31 13.51 -0.69 -23.39
C LEU A 31 12.24 -0.20 -22.70
N PHE A 32 11.30 -1.10 -22.45
CA PHE A 32 10.06 -0.78 -21.75
C PHE A 32 10.32 -0.44 -20.28
N VAL A 33 11.10 -1.26 -19.57
CA VAL A 33 11.52 -1.01 -18.17
C VAL A 33 12.29 0.30 -18.04
N LEU A 34 13.29 0.51 -18.90
CA LEU A 34 14.07 1.75 -18.91
C LEU A 34 13.20 2.98 -19.15
N THR A 35 12.22 2.88 -20.05
CA THR A 35 11.27 3.97 -20.30
C THR A 35 10.40 4.27 -19.08
N ALA A 36 9.88 3.24 -18.40
CA ALA A 36 9.09 3.42 -17.19
C ALA A 36 9.90 4.09 -16.07
N LEU A 37 11.16 3.66 -15.84
CA LEU A 37 12.07 4.27 -14.89
C LEU A 37 12.42 5.72 -15.29
N TRP A 38 12.70 5.95 -16.57
CA TRP A 38 13.00 7.28 -17.06
C TRP A 38 11.85 8.26 -16.86
N VAL A 39 10.61 7.83 -17.10
CA VAL A 39 9.41 8.64 -16.86
C VAL A 39 9.30 9.06 -15.41
N VAL A 40 9.49 8.12 -14.48
CA VAL A 40 9.42 8.40 -13.04
C VAL A 40 10.51 9.39 -12.63
N LEU A 41 11.75 9.20 -13.11
CA LEU A 41 12.87 10.10 -12.84
C LEU A 41 12.68 11.48 -13.47
N ALA A 42 12.20 11.55 -14.71
CA ALA A 42 11.96 12.81 -15.41
C ALA A 42 10.89 13.64 -14.71
N LEU A 43 9.78 13.01 -14.29
CA LEU A 43 8.73 13.70 -13.55
C LEU A 43 9.19 14.09 -12.14
N GLY A 44 10.00 13.25 -11.49
CA GLY A 44 10.64 13.59 -10.22
C GLY A 44 11.52 14.83 -10.36
N TYR A 45 12.37 14.86 -11.38
CA TYR A 45 13.23 16.02 -11.65
C TYR A 45 12.41 17.28 -12.00
N ALA A 46 11.38 17.15 -12.83
CA ALA A 46 10.52 18.27 -13.19
C ALA A 46 9.81 18.89 -11.99
N THR A 47 9.30 18.07 -11.06
CA THR A 47 8.69 18.56 -9.81
C THR A 47 9.73 19.18 -8.89
N HIS A 48 10.93 18.62 -8.80
CA HIS A 48 12.03 19.20 -8.04
C HIS A 48 12.45 20.57 -8.56
N ALA A 49 12.60 20.72 -9.87
CA ALA A 49 12.89 22.00 -10.51
C ALA A 49 11.79 23.06 -10.28
N ALA A 50 10.55 22.62 -10.04
CA ALA A 50 9.43 23.48 -9.67
C ALA A 50 9.34 23.77 -8.16
N GLY A 51 10.36 23.36 -7.36
CA GLY A 51 10.41 23.57 -5.91
C GLY A 51 9.56 22.57 -5.09
N LEU A 52 9.20 21.44 -5.70
CA LEU A 52 8.46 20.34 -5.06
C LEU A 52 9.39 19.15 -4.77
N SER A 53 8.88 18.13 -4.07
CA SER A 53 9.68 16.94 -3.77
C SER A 53 9.82 16.01 -4.97
N LEU A 54 10.97 15.32 -5.08
CA LEU A 54 11.19 14.24 -6.05
C LEU A 54 10.15 13.12 -5.92
N ALA A 55 9.79 12.78 -4.68
CA ALA A 55 8.81 11.74 -4.39
C ALA A 55 7.41 12.07 -4.96
N LEU A 56 7.01 13.34 -4.91
CA LEU A 56 5.74 13.79 -5.51
C LEU A 56 5.74 13.59 -7.02
N GLY A 57 6.85 13.87 -7.70
CA GLY A 57 6.96 13.63 -9.14
C GLY A 57 6.91 12.15 -9.50
N ALA A 58 7.59 11.31 -8.73
CA ALA A 58 7.52 9.86 -8.88
C ALA A 58 6.09 9.34 -8.67
N PHE A 59 5.38 9.85 -7.65
CA PHE A 59 3.98 9.52 -7.41
C PHE A 59 3.07 9.91 -8.58
N ILE A 60 3.23 11.12 -9.13
CA ILE A 60 2.48 11.57 -10.32
C ILE A 60 2.78 10.66 -11.51
N GLY A 61 4.06 10.29 -11.71
CA GLY A 61 4.47 9.35 -12.75
C GLY A 61 3.75 8.02 -12.64
N GLY A 62 3.75 7.43 -11.46
CA GLY A 62 3.02 6.19 -11.17
C GLY A 62 1.51 6.31 -11.40
N MET A 63 0.91 7.44 -10.99
CA MET A 63 -0.51 7.70 -11.21
C MET A 63 -0.84 7.81 -12.71
N LEU A 64 -0.03 8.51 -13.50
CA LEU A 64 -0.23 8.62 -14.95
C LEU A 64 -0.09 7.27 -15.66
N ILE A 65 0.89 6.44 -15.25
CA ILE A 65 1.07 5.08 -15.75
C ILE A 65 -0.12 4.19 -15.40
N SER A 66 -0.66 4.32 -14.19
CA SER A 66 -1.80 3.50 -13.70
C SER A 66 -3.08 3.68 -14.51
N GLU A 67 -3.23 4.80 -15.20
CA GLU A 67 -4.35 5.09 -16.11
C GLU A 67 -4.17 4.45 -17.51
N THR A 68 -3.00 3.89 -17.81
CA THR A 68 -2.71 3.23 -19.09
C THR A 68 -3.05 1.73 -19.05
N MET A 69 -3.16 1.12 -20.24
CA MET A 69 -3.35 -0.34 -20.34
C MET A 69 -2.12 -1.14 -19.87
N TYR A 70 -0.96 -0.50 -19.80
CA TYR A 70 0.33 -1.11 -19.44
C TYR A 70 0.59 -1.16 -17.94
N ARG A 71 -0.34 -0.73 -17.09
CA ARG A 71 -0.16 -0.65 -15.62
C ARG A 71 0.36 -1.95 -14.99
N HIS A 72 -0.19 -3.09 -15.39
CA HIS A 72 0.20 -4.39 -14.83
C HIS A 72 1.57 -4.84 -15.31
N GLN A 73 1.92 -4.55 -16.56
CA GLN A 73 3.25 -4.83 -17.09
C GLN A 73 4.29 -3.98 -16.36
N VAL A 74 4.09 -2.66 -16.28
CA VAL A 74 5.00 -1.75 -15.54
C VAL A 74 5.13 -2.17 -14.08
N GLU A 75 4.04 -2.54 -13.41
CA GLU A 75 4.07 -3.03 -12.03
C GLU A 75 4.93 -4.28 -11.88
N SER A 76 4.79 -5.25 -12.79
CA SER A 76 5.59 -6.47 -12.80
C SER A 76 7.07 -6.18 -13.02
N ASP A 77 7.37 -5.34 -14.02
CA ASP A 77 8.73 -5.08 -14.48
C ASP A 77 9.52 -4.20 -13.50
N ILE A 78 8.83 -3.29 -12.78
CA ILE A 78 9.47 -2.42 -11.76
C ILE A 78 9.65 -3.14 -10.42
N ARG A 79 8.91 -4.21 -10.15
CA ARG A 79 8.94 -4.92 -8.86
C ARG A 79 10.36 -5.29 -8.39
N PRO A 80 11.26 -5.86 -9.21
CA PRO A 80 12.62 -6.19 -8.76
C PRO A 80 13.41 -4.95 -8.31
N PHE A 81 13.28 -3.84 -9.02
CA PHE A 81 13.95 -2.58 -8.66
C PHE A 81 13.39 -2.01 -7.36
N ARG A 82 12.07 -2.00 -7.22
CA ARG A 82 11.40 -1.58 -5.98
C ARG A 82 11.91 -2.38 -4.79
N ASP A 83 11.99 -3.70 -4.91
CA ASP A 83 12.38 -4.57 -3.80
C ASP A 83 13.86 -4.37 -3.41
N ILE A 84 14.76 -4.15 -4.40
CA ILE A 84 16.16 -3.80 -4.16
C ILE A 84 16.28 -2.44 -3.47
N PHE A 85 15.61 -1.41 -3.99
CA PHE A 85 15.68 -0.07 -3.41
C PHE A 85 15.04 0.00 -2.03
N LEU A 86 13.96 -0.76 -1.80
CA LEU A 86 13.35 -0.89 -0.48
C LEU A 86 14.31 -1.54 0.51
N GLY A 87 15.01 -2.60 0.10
CA GLY A 87 16.05 -3.23 0.91
C GLY A 87 17.18 -2.25 1.25
N LEU A 88 17.69 -1.51 0.26
CA LEU A 88 18.71 -0.49 0.46
C LEU A 88 18.24 0.62 1.41
N PHE A 89 17.00 1.08 1.26
CA PHE A 89 16.39 2.05 2.14
C PHE A 89 16.38 1.57 3.59
N PHE A 90 15.89 0.34 3.86
CA PHE A 90 15.86 -0.19 5.23
C PHE A 90 17.25 -0.42 5.82
N VAL A 91 18.23 -0.82 5.01
CA VAL A 91 19.63 -0.91 5.47
C VAL A 91 20.14 0.47 5.87
N THR A 92 19.92 1.50 5.03
CA THR A 92 20.35 2.87 5.33
C THR A 92 19.70 3.42 6.59
N VAL A 93 18.39 3.23 6.73
CA VAL A 93 17.65 3.67 7.94
C VAL A 93 18.11 2.88 9.16
N GLY A 94 18.35 1.57 9.02
CA GLY A 94 18.89 0.75 10.11
C GLY A 94 20.27 1.18 10.60
N MET A 95 21.14 1.67 9.71
CA MET A 95 22.45 2.22 10.09
C MET A 95 22.36 3.54 10.89
N MET A 96 21.23 4.23 10.85
CA MET A 96 21.01 5.47 11.63
C MET A 96 20.54 5.19 13.05
N LEU A 97 20.18 3.93 13.34
CA LEU A 97 19.70 3.51 14.64
C LEU A 97 20.88 3.43 15.63
N ASP A 98 20.76 4.11 16.76
CA ASP A 98 21.69 3.95 17.87
C ASP A 98 21.30 2.73 18.70
N VAL A 99 22.07 1.64 18.53
CA VAL A 99 21.84 0.37 19.22
C VAL A 99 21.96 0.53 20.73
N VAL A 100 22.88 1.37 21.20
CA VAL A 100 23.07 1.64 22.65
C VAL A 100 21.84 2.34 23.21
N TYR A 101 21.33 3.32 22.49
CA TYR A 101 20.08 4.02 22.86
C TYR A 101 18.90 3.05 22.99
N VAL A 102 18.74 2.13 22.05
CA VAL A 102 17.67 1.12 22.07
C VAL A 102 17.73 0.28 23.36
N PHE A 103 18.90 -0.23 23.73
CA PHE A 103 19.03 -1.08 24.91
C PHE A 103 18.95 -0.31 26.24
N THR A 104 19.31 0.97 26.24
CA THR A 104 19.23 1.79 27.45
C THR A 104 17.82 2.34 27.71
N HIS A 105 16.98 2.46 26.66
CA HIS A 105 15.64 3.07 26.77
C HIS A 105 14.49 2.10 26.46
N ILE A 106 14.69 0.78 26.71
CA ILE A 106 13.67 -0.27 26.42
C ILE A 106 12.27 0.09 26.95
N PRO A 107 12.05 0.53 28.20
CA PRO A 107 10.71 0.84 28.68
C PRO A 107 10.02 1.96 27.91
N ALA A 108 10.76 3.03 27.58
CA ALA A 108 10.26 4.16 26.81
C ALA A 108 9.93 3.72 25.36
N LEU A 109 10.77 2.88 24.76
CA LEU A 109 10.55 2.31 23.43
C LEU A 109 9.31 1.43 23.37
N LEU A 110 9.16 0.51 24.33
CA LEU A 110 7.97 -0.36 24.39
C LEU A 110 6.69 0.46 24.53
N LEU A 111 6.71 1.50 25.37
CA LEU A 111 5.59 2.41 25.51
C LEU A 111 5.30 3.17 24.20
N ALA A 112 6.34 3.69 23.55
CA ALA A 112 6.21 4.41 22.28
C ALA A 112 5.65 3.52 21.18
N VAL A 113 6.16 2.28 21.02
CA VAL A 113 5.64 1.30 20.07
C VAL A 113 4.18 0.96 20.37
N LEU A 114 3.85 0.71 21.65
CA LEU A 114 2.48 0.40 22.07
C LEU A 114 1.53 1.56 21.73
N LEU A 115 1.90 2.78 22.09
CA LEU A 115 1.09 3.97 21.80
C LEU A 115 0.93 4.18 20.29
N LEU A 116 1.98 3.98 19.51
CA LEU A 116 1.94 4.12 18.06
C LEU A 116 1.02 3.07 17.45
N VAL A 117 1.23 1.79 17.74
CA VAL A 117 0.48 0.68 17.13
C VAL A 117 -0.97 0.66 17.61
N VAL A 118 -1.19 0.75 18.93
CA VAL A 118 -2.56 0.72 19.49
C VAL A 118 -3.30 2.02 19.17
N GLY A 119 -2.65 3.18 19.32
CA GLY A 119 -3.28 4.47 19.03
C GLY A 119 -3.69 4.60 17.56
N LYS A 120 -2.76 4.31 16.64
CA LYS A 120 -3.05 4.36 15.21
C LYS A 120 -4.06 3.28 14.80
N GLY A 121 -3.89 2.05 15.31
CA GLY A 121 -4.83 0.96 15.07
C GLY A 121 -6.25 1.30 15.53
N LEU A 122 -6.39 1.90 16.72
CA LEU A 122 -7.68 2.32 17.26
C LEU A 122 -8.34 3.40 16.38
N VAL A 123 -7.57 4.41 15.96
CA VAL A 123 -8.08 5.45 15.05
C VAL A 123 -8.59 4.84 13.76
N VAL A 124 -7.81 3.97 13.13
CA VAL A 124 -8.21 3.30 11.87
C VAL A 124 -9.45 2.41 12.09
N PHE A 125 -9.48 1.66 13.20
CA PHE A 125 -10.64 0.84 13.55
C PHE A 125 -11.91 1.67 13.72
N LEU A 126 -11.83 2.78 14.44
CA LEU A 126 -12.97 3.69 14.64
C LEU A 126 -13.46 4.31 13.32
N VAL A 127 -12.52 4.76 12.48
CA VAL A 127 -12.87 5.31 11.15
C VAL A 127 -13.58 4.25 10.30
N ALA A 128 -13.06 3.03 10.26
CA ALA A 128 -13.68 1.92 9.53
C ALA A 128 -15.07 1.57 10.07
N ARG A 129 -15.26 1.64 11.40
CA ARG A 129 -16.57 1.42 12.04
C ARG A 129 -17.57 2.52 11.71
N ILE A 130 -17.14 3.79 11.71
CA ILE A 130 -17.96 4.92 11.29
C ILE A 130 -18.38 4.78 9.83
N ALA A 131 -17.48 4.26 8.97
CA ALA A 131 -17.76 3.93 7.58
C ALA A 131 -18.67 2.68 7.40
N LYS A 132 -19.20 2.12 8.51
CA LYS A 132 -20.11 0.96 8.54
C LYS A 132 -19.49 -0.34 7.97
N SER A 133 -18.17 -0.47 8.01
CA SER A 133 -17.49 -1.70 7.61
C SER A 133 -17.76 -2.84 8.60
N PRO A 134 -17.81 -4.11 8.14
CA PRO A 134 -17.94 -5.27 9.01
C PRO A 134 -16.80 -5.36 10.04
N PRO A 135 -17.03 -5.94 11.24
CA PRO A 135 -16.02 -5.97 12.32
C PRO A 135 -14.72 -6.70 11.94
N ASP A 136 -14.82 -7.77 11.15
CA ASP A 136 -13.70 -8.55 10.63
C ASP A 136 -12.83 -7.71 9.66
N VAL A 137 -13.46 -6.91 8.81
CA VAL A 137 -12.77 -5.97 7.91
C VAL A 137 -12.13 -4.85 8.72
N CYS A 138 -12.83 -4.29 9.73
CA CYS A 138 -12.28 -3.26 10.61
C CYS A 138 -11.00 -3.75 11.32
N LEU A 139 -11.01 -4.98 11.86
CA LEU A 139 -9.86 -5.57 12.53
C LEU A 139 -8.68 -5.77 11.57
N LYS A 140 -8.91 -6.32 10.37
CA LYS A 140 -7.88 -6.50 9.35
C LYS A 140 -7.27 -5.18 8.94
N THR A 141 -8.10 -4.21 8.57
CA THR A 141 -7.63 -2.91 8.07
C THR A 141 -6.88 -2.15 9.17
N SER A 142 -7.38 -2.17 10.41
CA SER A 142 -6.71 -1.48 11.51
C SER A 142 -5.34 -2.05 11.82
N THR A 143 -5.17 -3.37 11.82
CA THR A 143 -3.86 -4.00 12.05
C THR A 143 -2.89 -3.82 10.89
N GLN A 144 -3.37 -3.85 9.63
CA GLN A 144 -2.54 -3.58 8.46
C GLN A 144 -2.00 -2.15 8.41
N LEU A 145 -2.77 -1.19 8.92
CA LEU A 145 -2.40 0.23 8.94
C LEU A 145 -1.84 0.71 10.29
N ALA A 146 -1.78 -0.15 11.32
CA ALA A 146 -1.32 0.24 12.66
C ALA A 146 0.17 0.59 12.74
N GLN A 147 0.98 -0.04 11.90
CA GLN A 147 2.42 0.22 11.85
C GLN A 147 2.75 1.63 11.35
N ALA A 148 3.96 2.10 11.63
CA ALA A 148 4.51 3.30 11.00
C ALA A 148 4.71 3.05 9.50
N GLY A 149 4.50 4.08 8.68
CA GLY A 149 4.83 4.01 7.25
C GLY A 149 6.25 4.53 6.97
N GLU A 150 6.83 4.12 5.84
CA GLU A 150 8.15 4.56 5.39
C GLU A 150 8.26 6.09 5.22
N PHE A 151 7.19 6.75 4.85
CA PHE A 151 7.17 8.22 4.77
C PHE A 151 7.40 8.89 6.13
N GLY A 152 6.97 8.27 7.23
CA GLY A 152 7.26 8.74 8.57
C GLY A 152 8.74 8.73 8.88
N LEU A 153 9.49 7.71 8.43
CA LEU A 153 10.94 7.63 8.56
C LEU A 153 11.63 8.77 7.81
N VAL A 154 11.18 9.06 6.59
CA VAL A 154 11.71 10.18 5.79
C VAL A 154 11.42 11.52 6.46
N LEU A 155 10.22 11.70 7.02
CA LEU A 155 9.83 12.93 7.70
C LEU A 155 10.62 13.18 8.99
N ILE A 156 10.81 12.15 9.82
CA ILE A 156 11.57 12.30 11.07
C ILE A 156 13.05 12.56 10.77
N GLN A 157 13.61 11.94 9.71
CA GLN A 157 14.95 12.21 9.23
C GLN A 157 15.11 13.65 8.76
N LEU A 158 14.15 14.16 7.99
CA LEU A 158 14.14 15.55 7.53
C LEU A 158 14.05 16.51 8.72
N ALA A 159 13.16 16.24 9.67
CA ALA A 159 13.01 17.06 10.88
C ALA A 159 14.31 17.12 11.70
N TYR A 160 15.02 15.99 11.83
CA TYR A 160 16.32 15.92 12.48
C TYR A 160 17.38 16.72 11.73
N THR A 161 17.46 16.58 10.40
CA THR A 161 18.41 17.32 9.55
C THR A 161 18.18 18.84 9.64
N LEU A 162 16.91 19.27 9.72
CA LEU A 162 16.52 20.67 9.89
C LEU A 162 16.63 21.16 11.35
N LYS A 163 17.14 20.32 12.27
CA LYS A 163 17.28 20.61 13.70
C LYS A 163 15.97 21.01 14.39
N LEU A 164 14.85 20.47 13.91
CA LEU A 164 13.51 20.68 14.49
C LEU A 164 13.25 19.73 15.67
N VAL A 165 13.98 18.63 15.76
CA VAL A 165 13.88 17.65 16.84
C VAL A 165 15.27 17.34 17.40
N GLU A 166 15.31 17.08 18.71
CA GLU A 166 16.53 16.68 19.42
C GLU A 166 16.88 15.22 19.10
N GLN A 167 18.14 14.85 19.35
CA GLN A 167 18.65 13.51 19.05
C GLN A 167 17.87 12.41 19.78
N ASP A 168 17.51 12.62 21.04
CA ASP A 168 16.77 11.64 21.83
C ASP A 168 15.36 11.39 21.27
N VAL A 169 14.67 12.46 20.87
CA VAL A 169 13.34 12.37 20.23
C VAL A 169 13.45 11.68 18.88
N PHE A 170 14.49 12.00 18.12
CA PHE A 170 14.76 11.35 16.84
C PHE A 170 14.99 9.85 17.03
N GLN A 171 15.90 9.44 17.94
CA GLN A 171 16.23 8.04 18.18
C GLN A 171 15.03 7.25 18.73
N LEU A 172 14.26 7.83 19.67
CA LEU A 172 13.05 7.20 20.21
C LEU A 172 12.01 6.96 19.10
N THR A 173 11.75 7.97 18.26
CA THR A 173 10.78 7.91 17.18
C THR A 173 11.23 6.92 16.09
N LEU A 174 12.48 7.04 15.62
CA LEU A 174 13.06 6.17 14.61
C LEU A 174 13.01 4.70 15.04
N SER A 175 13.47 4.41 16.26
CA SER A 175 13.49 3.06 16.81
C SER A 175 12.08 2.49 16.96
N SER A 176 11.13 3.28 17.48
CA SER A 176 9.75 2.83 17.65
C SER A 176 9.06 2.55 16.31
N MET A 177 9.33 3.35 15.28
CA MET A 177 8.83 3.12 13.93
C MET A 177 9.38 1.83 13.34
N LEU A 178 10.69 1.60 13.39
CA LEU A 178 11.32 0.37 12.88
C LEU A 178 10.81 -0.88 13.61
N ILE A 179 10.70 -0.83 14.94
CA ILE A 179 10.15 -1.95 15.73
C ILE A 179 8.70 -2.20 15.35
N SER A 180 7.88 -1.15 15.17
CA SER A 180 6.48 -1.31 14.76
C SER A 180 6.35 -2.01 13.39
N MET A 181 7.23 -1.69 12.43
CA MET A 181 7.28 -2.33 11.12
C MET A 181 7.71 -3.81 11.23
N PHE A 182 8.68 -4.11 12.11
CA PHE A 182 9.11 -5.48 12.35
C PHE A 182 8.02 -6.34 12.99
N VAL A 183 7.23 -5.77 13.88
CA VAL A 183 6.12 -6.46 14.57
C VAL A 183 4.88 -6.60 13.67
N ALA A 184 4.72 -5.75 12.67
CA ALA A 184 3.52 -5.69 11.83
C ALA A 184 3.13 -7.01 11.16
N PRO A 185 4.03 -7.81 10.55
CA PRO A 185 3.64 -9.09 9.92
C PRO A 185 2.98 -10.05 10.91
N PHE A 186 3.48 -10.10 12.14
CA PHE A 186 2.92 -10.96 13.21
C PHE A 186 1.52 -10.50 13.64
N LEU A 187 1.33 -9.17 13.74
CA LEU A 187 0.01 -8.60 14.05
C LEU A 187 -1.00 -8.84 12.91
N ILE A 188 -0.57 -8.70 11.68
CA ILE A 188 -1.41 -8.93 10.49
C ILE A 188 -1.84 -10.40 10.43
N ASP A 189 -0.91 -11.34 10.63
CA ASP A 189 -1.23 -12.78 10.63
C ASP A 189 -2.17 -13.15 11.78
N TRP A 190 -1.92 -12.62 12.99
CA TRP A 190 -2.83 -12.79 14.11
C TRP A 190 -4.24 -12.25 13.80
N ALA A 191 -4.34 -11.04 13.25
CA ALA A 191 -5.62 -10.43 12.90
C ALA A 191 -6.34 -11.18 11.77
N ALA A 192 -5.62 -11.74 10.81
CA ALA A 192 -6.17 -12.56 9.75
C ALA A 192 -6.84 -13.83 10.29
N LYS A 193 -6.17 -14.51 11.23
CA LYS A 193 -6.73 -15.69 11.94
C LYS A 193 -7.96 -15.31 12.75
N LYS A 194 -7.86 -14.25 13.56
CA LYS A 194 -8.96 -13.80 14.42
C LYS A 194 -10.18 -13.31 13.64
N SER A 195 -9.98 -12.57 12.56
CA SER A 195 -11.07 -12.12 11.69
C SER A 195 -11.75 -13.29 10.97
N GLY A 196 -10.99 -14.34 10.60
CA GLY A 196 -11.57 -15.56 10.06
C GLY A 196 -12.50 -16.29 11.03
N GLU A 197 -12.20 -16.28 12.33
CA GLU A 197 -13.08 -16.80 13.36
C GLU A 197 -14.36 -15.96 13.48
N MET A 198 -14.24 -14.64 13.43
CA MET A 198 -15.39 -13.71 13.48
C MET A 198 -16.28 -13.84 12.25
N ALA A 199 -15.72 -14.03 11.07
CA ALA A 199 -16.44 -14.17 9.82
C ALA A 199 -17.13 -15.54 9.65
N ARG A 200 -16.68 -16.58 10.36
CA ARG A 200 -17.26 -17.94 10.27
C ARG A 200 -18.74 -17.99 10.61
N GLY A 201 -19.23 -17.17 11.53
CA GLY A 201 -20.65 -17.05 11.83
C GLY A 201 -21.49 -16.60 10.65
N ASP A 202 -21.04 -15.58 9.94
CA ASP A 202 -21.71 -14.99 8.76
C ASP A 202 -21.58 -15.89 7.51
N TRP A 203 -20.41 -16.55 7.36
CA TRP A 203 -20.17 -17.53 6.29
C TRP A 203 -20.99 -18.80 6.46
N ALA A 204 -21.12 -19.31 7.70
CA ALA A 204 -21.96 -20.48 7.97
C ALA A 204 -23.42 -20.22 7.62
N HIS A 205 -23.90 -19.01 7.90
CA HIS A 205 -25.28 -18.60 7.53
C HIS A 205 -25.44 -18.47 6.01
N LYS A 206 -24.50 -17.83 5.33
CA LYS A 206 -24.50 -17.73 3.86
C LYS A 206 -24.30 -19.08 3.16
N ALA A 207 -23.41 -19.93 3.69
CA ALA A 207 -23.21 -21.28 3.17
C ALA A 207 -24.45 -22.17 3.35
N LYS A 208 -25.17 -22.03 4.47
CA LYS A 208 -26.44 -22.72 4.69
C LYS A 208 -27.51 -22.23 3.70
N THR A 209 -27.62 -20.92 3.49
CA THR A 209 -28.57 -20.35 2.52
C THR A 209 -28.24 -20.82 1.09
N ILE A 210 -26.95 -20.84 0.69
CA ILE A 210 -26.52 -21.37 -0.61
C ILE A 210 -26.79 -22.86 -0.72
N HIS A 211 -26.56 -23.62 0.36
CA HIS A 211 -26.85 -25.06 0.41
C HIS A 211 -28.35 -25.32 0.29
N ASP A 212 -29.19 -24.57 1.00
CA ASP A 212 -30.65 -24.71 0.94
C ASP A 212 -31.20 -24.34 -0.47
N ILE A 213 -30.63 -23.32 -1.09
CA ILE A 213 -30.92 -22.96 -2.50
C ILE A 213 -30.47 -24.08 -3.44
N ALA A 214 -29.26 -24.63 -3.26
CA ALA A 214 -28.73 -25.70 -4.07
C ALA A 214 -29.57 -26.98 -3.95
N VAL A 215 -29.89 -27.42 -2.72
CA VAL A 215 -30.73 -28.60 -2.46
C VAL A 215 -32.14 -28.39 -3.04
N GLY A 216 -32.71 -27.20 -2.90
CA GLY A 216 -33.99 -26.86 -3.52
C GLY A 216 -33.94 -26.86 -5.07
N SER A 217 -32.77 -26.68 -5.67
CA SER A 217 -32.55 -26.73 -7.10
C SER A 217 -32.44 -28.17 -7.64
N PHE A 218 -31.86 -29.10 -6.86
CA PHE A 218 -31.69 -30.51 -7.25
C PHE A 218 -33.00 -31.29 -7.28
N SER A 219 -34.08 -30.76 -6.72
CA SER A 219 -35.41 -31.38 -6.81
C SER A 219 -36.20 -31.03 -8.08
N LYS A 220 -35.63 -30.23 -8.98
CA LYS A 220 -36.26 -29.87 -10.26
C LYS A 220 -35.74 -30.79 -11.37
N GLU A 221 -36.60 -31.57 -11.95
CA GLU A 221 -36.35 -32.34 -13.17
C GLU A 221 -36.38 -31.40 -14.40
N ASN A 222 -35.57 -31.70 -15.42
CA ASN A 222 -35.47 -30.92 -16.67
C ASN A 222 -34.95 -29.47 -16.49
N HIS A 223 -33.83 -29.30 -15.81
CA HIS A 223 -33.20 -27.97 -15.64
C HIS A 223 -31.90 -27.84 -16.42
N VAL A 224 -31.53 -26.60 -16.79
CA VAL A 224 -30.27 -26.26 -17.41
C VAL A 224 -29.38 -25.61 -16.34
N ILE A 225 -28.14 -26.09 -16.19
CA ILE A 225 -27.14 -25.51 -15.30
C ILE A 225 -26.36 -24.44 -16.07
N LEU A 226 -26.55 -23.17 -15.70
CA LEU A 226 -25.84 -22.05 -16.28
C LEU A 226 -24.61 -21.71 -15.44
N CYS A 227 -23.41 -22.02 -15.97
CA CYS A 227 -22.14 -21.69 -15.34
C CYS A 227 -21.69 -20.30 -15.79
N GLY A 228 -22.01 -19.28 -15.00
CA GLY A 228 -21.68 -17.87 -15.25
C GLY A 228 -22.88 -17.05 -15.74
N TYR A 229 -23.30 -16.09 -14.91
CA TYR A 229 -24.41 -15.19 -15.20
C TYR A 229 -23.89 -13.81 -15.65
N GLY A 230 -23.06 -13.81 -16.71
CA GLY A 230 -22.59 -12.61 -17.40
C GLY A 230 -23.53 -12.18 -18.54
N ARG A 231 -23.05 -11.31 -19.44
CA ARG A 231 -23.85 -10.79 -20.57
C ARG A 231 -24.49 -11.89 -21.43
N THR A 232 -23.77 -12.97 -21.66
CA THR A 232 -24.24 -14.13 -22.46
C THR A 232 -25.17 -15.02 -21.64
N GLY A 233 -24.88 -15.27 -20.37
CA GLY A 233 -25.70 -16.09 -19.50
C GLY A 233 -27.06 -15.46 -19.12
N ALA A 234 -27.17 -14.14 -19.22
CA ALA A 234 -28.41 -13.42 -18.97
C ALA A 234 -29.38 -13.43 -20.20
N GLN A 235 -28.95 -13.94 -21.35
CA GLN A 235 -29.74 -14.01 -22.59
C GLN A 235 -30.29 -15.43 -22.86
N ILE A 236 -29.90 -16.42 -22.05
CA ILE A 236 -30.39 -17.79 -22.03
C ILE A 236 -31.49 -17.94 -20.98
#